data_bc318dc5945048473aee184f48a61454
#
_entry.id   bc318dc5945048473aee184f48a61454
#
_cell.length_a   1.000
_cell.length_b   1.000
_cell.length_c   1.000
_cell.angle_alpha   90.00
_cell.angle_beta   90.00
_cell.angle_gamma   90.00
#
_symmetry.space_group_name_H-M   'P 1'
#
loop_
_entity.id
_entity.type
_entity.pdbx_description
1 polymer ?
#
loop_
_entity_poly.entity_id
_entity_poly.type
_entity_poly.pdbx_seq_one_letter_code
_entity_poly.pdbx_strand_id
1 'polypeptide(L)'
;MSLAIEVRGLRFRYGSGPWVLDIPELTLERGTRAFLFGPSGSGKTTLLGVLAGVLKAQEGEVKLLGRDLTSLSGAQRDAFRAEHIGYVFQMFNLIPYLSVLDNIALPARMNAARRDRLDGAGVKETAALLADHLHIGDLLKKRVTELSVGQQQRVAACRALIGAPEIIVADEPTSSLDFDRREAFLELLFAECERAGATLVFVSHDRTLESMFSRTISLLDINRTAF
;
A
#
# COMPACT_ATOMS: atom_id res chain seq x y z
N MET A 1 16.06 -16.41 -1.28
CA MET A 1 14.84 -15.61 -1.63
C MET A 1 15.22 -14.14 -1.54
N SER A 2 14.68 -13.27 -2.40
CA SER A 2 15.02 -11.85 -2.38
C SER A 2 14.07 -11.08 -1.48
N LEU A 3 14.59 -10.15 -0.67
CA LEU A 3 13.79 -9.31 0.22
C LEU A 3 13.10 -8.18 -0.57
N ALA A 4 11.84 -7.92 -0.24
CA ALA A 4 11.12 -6.74 -0.68
C ALA A 4 11.33 -5.59 0.31
N ILE A 5 11.33 -5.88 1.60
CA ILE A 5 11.49 -4.91 2.69
C ILE A 5 12.55 -5.43 3.65
N GLU A 6 13.50 -4.57 4.01
CA GLU A 6 14.51 -4.81 5.04
C GLU A 6 14.68 -3.53 5.86
N VAL A 7 14.43 -3.64 7.14
CA VAL A 7 14.57 -2.57 8.13
C VAL A 7 15.55 -3.02 9.20
N ARG A 8 16.53 -2.17 9.54
CA ARG A 8 17.51 -2.42 10.61
C ARG A 8 17.72 -1.19 11.46
N GLY A 9 17.47 -1.31 12.76
CA GLY A 9 17.67 -0.26 13.75
C GLY A 9 16.90 1.02 13.45
N LEU A 10 15.70 0.89 12.85
CA LEU A 10 14.88 2.03 12.49
C LEU A 10 14.43 2.80 13.73
N ARG A 11 14.76 4.10 13.78
CA ARG A 11 14.16 5.04 14.72
C ARG A 11 13.52 6.22 14.03
N PHE A 12 12.33 6.58 14.49
CA PHE A 12 11.59 7.72 13.99
C PHE A 12 10.81 8.42 15.10
N ARG A 13 10.81 9.76 15.06
CA ARG A 13 9.98 10.65 15.91
C ARG A 13 9.52 11.87 15.12
N TYR A 14 8.44 12.49 15.58
CA TYR A 14 7.98 13.77 15.04
C TYR A 14 8.65 14.93 15.81
N GLY A 15 9.36 15.79 15.07
CA GLY A 15 10.10 16.92 15.65
C GLY A 15 11.09 16.48 16.74
N SER A 16 11.01 17.07 17.93
CA SER A 16 11.83 16.73 19.11
C SER A 16 11.08 15.85 20.14
N GLY A 17 9.90 15.30 19.76
CA GLY A 17 9.09 14.46 20.64
C GLY A 17 9.72 13.10 20.98
N PRO A 18 9.01 12.24 21.71
CA PRO A 18 9.46 10.89 21.99
C PRO A 18 9.55 10.06 20.69
N TRP A 19 10.33 8.98 20.75
CA TRP A 19 10.41 8.01 19.67
C TRP A 19 9.04 7.35 19.47
N VAL A 20 8.54 7.35 18.24
CA VAL A 20 7.31 6.68 17.83
C VAL A 20 7.63 5.29 17.30
N LEU A 21 8.78 5.14 16.64
CA LEU A 21 9.31 3.86 16.17
C LEU A 21 10.72 3.66 16.73
N ASP A 22 10.96 2.45 17.22
CA ASP A 22 12.27 1.88 17.55
C ASP A 22 12.22 0.39 17.16
N ILE A 23 12.47 0.09 15.90
CA ILE A 23 12.33 -1.24 15.30
C ILE A 23 13.72 -1.79 14.99
N PRO A 24 14.21 -2.77 15.77
CA PRO A 24 15.52 -3.38 15.56
C PRO A 24 15.66 -4.03 14.20
N GLU A 25 14.64 -4.82 13.81
CA GLU A 25 14.65 -5.55 12.57
C GLU A 25 13.21 -5.84 12.08
N LEU A 26 13.02 -5.71 10.77
CA LEU A 26 11.84 -6.18 10.06
C LEU A 26 12.24 -6.56 8.65
N THR A 27 11.96 -7.80 8.24
CA THR A 27 12.22 -8.27 6.88
C THR A 27 10.95 -8.86 6.28
N LEU A 28 10.71 -8.61 4.98
CA LEU A 28 9.66 -9.25 4.20
C LEU A 28 10.23 -9.73 2.87
N GLU A 29 9.96 -10.98 2.53
CA GLU A 29 10.29 -11.54 1.22
C GLU A 29 9.35 -11.01 0.14
N ARG A 30 9.80 -11.03 -1.12
CA ARG A 30 8.96 -10.67 -2.27
C ARG A 30 7.76 -11.60 -2.37
N GLY A 31 6.61 -11.04 -2.73
CA GLY A 31 5.35 -11.76 -2.86
C GLY A 31 4.67 -12.10 -1.53
N THR A 32 5.25 -11.72 -0.38
CA THR A 32 4.61 -11.92 0.92
C THR A 32 3.35 -11.10 1.05
N ARG A 33 2.28 -11.69 1.59
CA ARG A 33 1.09 -11.01 2.07
C ARG A 33 1.22 -10.86 3.59
N ALA A 34 1.71 -9.70 4.04
CA ALA A 34 1.94 -9.41 5.45
C ALA A 34 0.77 -8.68 6.10
N PHE A 35 0.26 -9.21 7.20
CA PHE A 35 -0.72 -8.57 8.08
C PHE A 35 -0.01 -7.90 9.24
N LEU A 36 -0.08 -6.57 9.31
CA LEU A 36 0.48 -5.77 10.39
C LEU A 36 -0.63 -5.27 11.31
N PHE A 37 -0.57 -5.62 12.58
CA PHE A 37 -1.56 -5.21 13.57
C PHE A 37 -0.92 -4.58 14.81
N GLY A 38 -1.74 -3.90 15.60
CA GLY A 38 -1.36 -3.28 16.86
C GLY A 38 -2.45 -2.31 17.33
N PRO A 39 -2.44 -1.89 18.61
CA PRO A 39 -3.41 -0.96 19.15
C PRO A 39 -3.34 0.41 18.47
N SER A 40 -4.38 1.24 18.69
CA SER A 40 -4.34 2.63 18.24
C SER A 40 -3.15 3.35 18.90
N GLY A 41 -2.47 4.19 18.16
CA GLY A 41 -1.27 4.91 18.64
C GLY A 41 0.03 4.10 18.60
N SER A 42 0.04 2.80 18.28
CA SER A 42 1.27 1.98 18.28
C SER A 42 2.30 2.36 17.19
N GLY A 43 1.98 3.28 16.29
CA GLY A 43 2.90 3.71 15.23
C GLY A 43 2.67 3.04 13.87
N LYS A 44 1.56 2.30 13.65
CA LYS A 44 1.28 1.62 12.38
C LYS A 44 1.36 2.54 11.16
N THR A 45 0.59 3.62 11.16
CA THR A 45 0.58 4.62 10.07
C THR A 45 1.93 5.30 9.91
N THR A 46 2.67 5.50 11.02
CA THR A 46 4.04 6.04 10.98
C THR A 46 4.99 5.06 10.29
N LEU A 47 4.93 3.76 10.64
CA LEU A 47 5.73 2.73 9.97
C LEU A 47 5.39 2.66 8.48
N LEU A 48 4.10 2.65 8.12
CA LEU A 48 3.70 2.68 6.71
C LEU A 48 4.23 3.93 6.00
N GLY A 49 4.21 5.10 6.64
CA GLY A 49 4.78 6.33 6.10
C GLY A 49 6.28 6.24 5.84
N VAL A 50 7.03 5.55 6.71
CA VAL A 50 8.47 5.27 6.50
C VAL A 50 8.66 4.26 5.36
N LEU A 51 7.92 3.14 5.37
CA LEU A 51 7.99 2.13 4.30
C LEU A 51 7.55 2.69 2.94
N ALA A 52 6.60 3.61 2.92
CA ALA A 52 6.22 4.31 1.69
C ALA A 52 7.20 5.42 1.27
N GLY A 53 8.27 5.68 2.03
CA GLY A 53 9.24 6.75 1.72
C GLY A 53 8.69 8.17 1.89
N VAL A 54 7.52 8.34 2.50
CA VAL A 54 6.92 9.65 2.84
C VAL A 54 7.66 10.26 4.03
N LEU A 55 7.87 9.45 5.07
CA LEU A 55 8.64 9.83 6.25
C LEU A 55 10.08 9.30 6.11
N LYS A 56 11.05 10.15 6.46
CA LYS A 56 12.46 9.76 6.47
C LYS A 56 12.85 9.28 7.87
N ALA A 57 13.37 8.06 7.99
CA ALA A 57 13.98 7.58 9.22
C ALA A 57 15.11 8.52 9.67
N GLN A 58 15.18 8.79 10.98
CA GLN A 58 16.26 9.58 11.54
C GLN A 58 17.48 8.72 11.84
N GLU A 59 17.27 7.45 12.23
CA GLU A 59 18.33 6.49 12.50
C GLU A 59 17.99 5.14 11.85
N GLY A 60 19.02 4.34 11.60
CA GLY A 60 18.89 3.01 11.02
C GLY A 60 18.83 2.99 9.50
N GLU A 61 18.53 1.84 8.96
CA GLU A 61 18.50 1.55 7.53
C GLU A 61 17.12 1.03 7.13
N VAL A 62 16.58 1.54 6.02
CA VAL A 62 15.31 1.08 5.42
C VAL A 62 15.55 0.80 3.95
N LYS A 63 15.66 -0.48 3.61
CA LYS A 63 15.80 -0.91 2.22
C LYS A 63 14.47 -1.45 1.69
N LEU A 64 14.07 -0.96 0.52
CA LEU A 64 12.99 -1.51 -0.26
C LEU A 64 13.52 -1.98 -1.61
N LEU A 65 13.23 -3.22 -1.99
CA LEU A 65 13.71 -3.84 -3.23
C LEU A 65 15.24 -3.77 -3.38
N GLY A 66 15.96 -3.79 -2.25
CA GLY A 66 17.42 -3.67 -2.20
C GLY A 66 17.94 -2.23 -2.21
N ARG A 67 17.09 -1.20 -2.37
CA ARG A 67 17.50 0.21 -2.39
C ARG A 67 17.28 0.85 -1.01
N ASP A 68 18.32 1.43 -0.45
CA ASP A 68 18.27 2.13 0.83
C ASP A 68 17.62 3.52 0.68
N LEU A 69 16.42 3.67 1.26
CA LEU A 69 15.65 4.91 1.23
C LEU A 69 16.24 6.01 2.12
N THR A 70 17.02 5.64 3.14
CA THR A 70 17.58 6.60 4.10
C THR A 70 18.67 7.47 3.46
N SER A 71 19.35 6.92 2.46
CA SER A 71 20.38 7.60 1.68
C SER A 71 19.84 8.53 0.59
N LEU A 72 18.54 8.39 0.23
CA LEU A 72 17.93 9.15 -0.86
C LEU A 72 17.55 10.57 -0.45
N SER A 73 17.65 11.49 -1.39
CA SER A 73 17.03 12.82 -1.29
C SER A 73 15.49 12.72 -1.32
N GLY A 74 14.79 13.79 -0.95
CA GLY A 74 13.33 13.85 -1.01
C GLY A 74 12.79 13.52 -2.41
N ALA A 75 13.34 14.17 -3.44
CA ALA A 75 12.91 13.94 -4.83
C ALA A 75 13.18 12.49 -5.30
N GLN A 76 14.29 11.89 -4.86
CA GLN A 76 14.60 10.50 -5.19
C GLN A 76 13.66 9.51 -4.49
N ARG A 77 13.28 9.78 -3.22
CA ARG A 77 12.26 8.96 -2.52
C ARG A 77 10.89 9.09 -3.17
N ASP A 78 10.53 10.31 -3.60
CA ASP A 78 9.25 10.54 -4.30
C ASP A 78 9.21 9.80 -5.64
N ALA A 79 10.30 9.82 -6.41
CA ALA A 79 10.43 9.06 -7.66
C ALA A 79 10.33 7.55 -7.40
N PHE A 80 11.05 7.03 -6.40
CA PHE A 80 11.00 5.63 -6.00
C PHE A 80 9.57 5.21 -5.59
N ARG A 81 8.92 6.01 -4.74
CA ARG A 81 7.53 5.74 -4.34
C ARG A 81 6.59 5.71 -5.52
N ALA A 82 6.67 6.72 -6.39
CA ALA A 82 5.81 6.83 -7.56
C ALA A 82 5.95 5.63 -8.50
N GLU A 83 7.12 5.02 -8.58
CA GLU A 83 7.40 3.87 -9.43
C GLU A 83 7.03 2.55 -8.79
N HIS A 84 7.46 2.30 -7.54
CA HIS A 84 7.50 0.98 -6.93
C HIS A 84 6.39 0.71 -5.91
N ILE A 85 5.67 1.75 -5.43
CA ILE A 85 4.74 1.60 -4.32
C ILE A 85 3.32 1.99 -4.73
N GLY A 86 2.38 1.05 -4.59
CA GLY A 86 0.95 1.33 -4.61
C GLY A 86 0.45 1.57 -3.19
N TYR A 87 -0.38 2.60 -2.98
CA TYR A 87 -0.88 2.93 -1.65
C TYR A 87 -2.42 2.97 -1.64
N VAL A 88 -3.03 2.18 -0.75
CA VAL A 88 -4.47 2.22 -0.45
C VAL A 88 -4.62 2.88 0.93
N PHE A 89 -5.16 4.09 0.94
CA PHE A 89 -5.37 4.89 2.15
C PHE A 89 -6.67 4.48 2.87
N GLN A 90 -6.73 4.65 4.17
CA GLN A 90 -7.92 4.44 4.99
C GLN A 90 -9.15 5.23 4.47
N MET A 91 -8.95 6.49 4.06
CA MET A 91 -9.99 7.36 3.48
C MET A 91 -9.99 7.33 1.94
N PHE A 92 -9.36 6.32 1.32
CA PHE A 92 -9.20 6.10 -0.12
C PHE A 92 -8.51 7.23 -0.88
N ASN A 93 -8.63 8.50 -0.47
CA ASN A 93 -8.03 9.69 -1.08
C ASN A 93 -8.24 9.76 -2.61
N LEU A 94 -9.46 9.42 -3.06
CA LEU A 94 -9.86 9.54 -4.45
C LEU A 94 -10.06 11.01 -4.80
N ILE A 95 -9.74 11.38 -6.04
CA ILE A 95 -9.90 12.75 -6.53
C ILE A 95 -11.36 12.94 -6.94
N PRO A 96 -12.14 13.77 -6.23
CA PRO A 96 -13.61 13.76 -6.31
C PRO A 96 -14.18 14.25 -7.65
N TYR A 97 -13.43 15.09 -8.38
CA TYR A 97 -13.84 15.61 -9.69
C TYR A 97 -13.40 14.76 -10.87
N LEU A 98 -12.60 13.71 -10.64
CA LEU A 98 -12.22 12.76 -11.68
C LEU A 98 -13.22 11.60 -11.76
N SER A 99 -13.31 11.01 -12.95
CA SER A 99 -14.00 9.76 -13.17
C SER A 99 -13.31 8.59 -12.46
N VAL A 100 -13.99 7.45 -12.33
CA VAL A 100 -13.37 6.19 -11.87
C VAL A 100 -12.16 5.84 -12.73
N LEU A 101 -12.33 5.85 -14.06
CA LEU A 101 -11.25 5.58 -15.00
C LEU A 101 -10.04 6.49 -14.80
N ASP A 102 -10.28 7.79 -14.64
CA ASP A 102 -9.19 8.76 -14.49
C ASP A 102 -8.48 8.64 -13.14
N ASN A 103 -9.20 8.32 -12.06
CA ASN A 103 -8.60 8.01 -10.76
C ASN A 103 -7.69 6.78 -10.85
N ILE A 104 -8.15 5.70 -11.46
CA ILE A 104 -7.36 4.47 -11.63
C ILE A 104 -6.13 4.75 -12.51
N ALA A 105 -6.30 5.41 -13.64
CA ALA A 105 -5.26 5.66 -14.62
C ALA A 105 -4.15 6.63 -14.15
N LEU A 106 -4.42 7.44 -13.13
CA LEU A 106 -3.59 8.57 -12.73
C LEU A 106 -2.12 8.20 -12.48
N PRO A 107 -1.77 7.16 -11.68
CA PRO A 107 -0.37 6.83 -11.42
C PRO A 107 0.42 6.46 -12.68
N ALA A 108 -0.17 5.68 -13.59
CA ALA A 108 0.49 5.29 -14.84
C ALA A 108 0.60 6.45 -15.84
N ARG A 109 -0.33 7.42 -15.79
CA ARG A 109 -0.19 8.65 -16.60
C ARG A 109 0.93 9.56 -16.11
N MET A 110 1.15 9.61 -14.79
CA MET A 110 2.14 10.49 -14.17
C MET A 110 3.55 9.88 -14.09
N ASN A 111 3.68 8.56 -14.17
CA ASN A 111 4.95 7.86 -14.05
C ASN A 111 5.25 7.03 -15.30
N ALA A 112 6.36 7.32 -15.98
CA ALA A 112 6.76 6.63 -17.20
C ALA A 112 7.05 5.15 -16.95
N ALA A 113 7.78 4.80 -15.88
CA ALA A 113 8.13 3.41 -15.57
C ALA A 113 6.88 2.55 -15.33
N ARG A 114 5.86 3.09 -14.63
CA ARG A 114 4.57 2.38 -14.49
C ARG A 114 3.85 2.19 -15.82
N ARG A 115 3.88 3.22 -16.68
CA ARG A 115 3.28 3.13 -18.01
C ARG A 115 3.99 2.11 -18.89
N ASP A 116 5.31 2.06 -18.83
CA ASP A 116 6.12 1.15 -19.64
C ASP A 116 5.92 -0.33 -19.25
N ARG A 117 5.50 -0.61 -18.00
CA ARG A 117 5.13 -1.95 -17.51
C ARG A 117 3.74 -2.43 -17.99
N LEU A 118 3.01 -1.64 -18.77
CA LEU A 118 1.69 -2.04 -19.30
C LEU A 118 1.77 -2.91 -20.57
N ASP A 119 2.95 -3.42 -20.92
CA ASP A 119 3.21 -4.37 -22.02
C ASP A 119 2.54 -4.00 -23.35
N GLY A 120 2.55 -2.70 -23.69
CA GLY A 120 1.93 -2.17 -24.91
C GLY A 120 0.41 -1.99 -24.85
N ALA A 121 -0.23 -2.44 -23.78
CA ALA A 121 -1.62 -2.07 -23.51
C ALA A 121 -1.72 -0.58 -23.14
N GLY A 122 -2.76 0.07 -23.60
CA GLY A 122 -3.00 1.47 -23.23
C GLY A 122 -3.33 1.62 -21.73
N VAL A 123 -3.00 2.78 -21.17
CA VAL A 123 -3.31 3.06 -19.74
C VAL A 123 -4.81 2.92 -19.44
N LYS A 124 -5.68 3.32 -20.39
CA LYS A 124 -7.13 3.23 -20.21
C LYS A 124 -7.63 1.78 -20.27
N GLU A 125 -7.09 1.00 -21.17
CA GLU A 125 -7.40 -0.41 -21.37
C GLU A 125 -6.99 -1.22 -20.13
N THR A 126 -5.79 -1.00 -19.59
CA THR A 126 -5.35 -1.64 -18.37
C THR A 126 -6.18 -1.20 -17.15
N ALA A 127 -6.54 0.10 -17.06
CA ALA A 127 -7.40 0.58 -15.98
C ALA A 127 -8.80 -0.04 -16.06
N ALA A 128 -9.35 -0.25 -17.27
CA ALA A 128 -10.62 -0.92 -17.46
C ALA A 128 -10.55 -2.40 -17.07
N LEU A 129 -9.49 -3.10 -17.46
CA LEU A 129 -9.27 -4.50 -17.10
C LEU A 129 -9.18 -4.68 -15.57
N LEU A 130 -8.41 -3.84 -14.89
CA LEU A 130 -8.35 -3.86 -13.42
C LEU A 130 -9.71 -3.58 -12.78
N ALA A 131 -10.49 -2.64 -13.35
CA ALA A 131 -11.83 -2.34 -12.87
C ALA A 131 -12.78 -3.53 -13.06
N ASP A 132 -12.69 -4.26 -14.16
CA ASP A 132 -13.45 -5.49 -14.40
C ASP A 132 -13.08 -6.59 -13.40
N HIS A 133 -11.78 -6.81 -13.13
CA HIS A 133 -11.31 -7.78 -12.14
C HIS A 133 -11.82 -7.45 -10.72
N LEU A 134 -11.96 -6.17 -10.37
CA LEU A 134 -12.51 -5.74 -9.09
C LEU A 134 -14.04 -5.49 -9.13
N HIS A 135 -14.74 -5.93 -10.17
CA HIS A 135 -16.19 -5.84 -10.33
C HIS A 135 -16.76 -4.41 -10.24
N ILE A 136 -16.07 -3.47 -10.88
CA ILE A 136 -16.47 -2.05 -11.02
C ILE A 136 -16.33 -1.52 -12.46
N GLY A 137 -16.19 -2.41 -13.46
CA GLY A 137 -15.99 -2.02 -14.85
C GLY A 137 -17.13 -1.21 -15.45
N ASP A 138 -18.38 -1.47 -15.02
CA ASP A 138 -19.57 -0.71 -15.39
C ASP A 138 -19.60 0.73 -14.86
N LEU A 139 -18.71 1.07 -13.91
CA LEU A 139 -18.67 2.36 -13.22
C LEU A 139 -17.62 3.35 -13.78
N LEU A 140 -16.82 2.95 -14.77
CA LEU A 140 -15.65 3.69 -15.25
C LEU A 140 -15.90 5.17 -15.58
N LYS A 141 -17.11 5.49 -16.08
CA LYS A 141 -17.49 6.86 -16.48
C LYS A 141 -18.08 7.69 -15.34
N LYS A 142 -18.45 7.07 -14.21
CA LYS A 142 -19.01 7.76 -13.04
C LYS A 142 -17.95 8.59 -12.33
N ARG A 143 -18.38 9.63 -11.62
CA ARG A 143 -17.53 10.30 -10.63
C ARG A 143 -17.43 9.46 -9.38
N VAL A 144 -16.28 9.49 -8.71
CA VAL A 144 -16.08 8.70 -7.48
C VAL A 144 -17.00 9.12 -6.34
N THR A 145 -17.54 10.34 -6.37
CA THR A 145 -18.53 10.84 -5.40
C THR A 145 -19.91 10.19 -5.53
N GLU A 146 -20.19 9.53 -6.65
CA GLU A 146 -21.46 8.82 -6.90
C GLU A 146 -21.42 7.35 -6.44
N LEU A 147 -20.27 6.90 -5.93
CA LEU A 147 -19.99 5.53 -5.60
C LEU A 147 -20.30 5.23 -4.12
N SER A 148 -20.73 3.99 -3.86
CA SER A 148 -20.73 3.46 -2.50
C SER A 148 -19.32 3.35 -1.93
N VAL A 149 -19.18 3.30 -0.61
CA VAL A 149 -17.89 3.16 0.09
C VAL A 149 -17.10 1.95 -0.43
N GLY A 150 -17.73 0.78 -0.57
CA GLY A 150 -17.08 -0.42 -1.11
C GLY A 150 -16.64 -0.27 -2.58
N GLN A 151 -17.38 0.47 -3.40
CA GLN A 151 -16.95 0.78 -4.76
C GLN A 151 -15.76 1.75 -4.79
N GLN A 152 -15.76 2.78 -3.94
CA GLN A 152 -14.63 3.69 -3.79
C GLN A 152 -13.35 2.96 -3.34
N GLN A 153 -13.49 2.01 -2.42
CA GLN A 153 -12.39 1.15 -1.97
C GLN A 153 -11.78 0.36 -3.13
N ARG A 154 -12.61 -0.27 -3.98
CA ARG A 154 -12.15 -1.01 -5.16
C ARG A 154 -11.46 -0.09 -6.17
N VAL A 155 -11.95 1.12 -6.38
CA VAL A 155 -11.27 2.13 -7.21
C VAL A 155 -9.88 2.47 -6.63
N ALA A 156 -9.77 2.64 -5.31
CA ALA A 156 -8.49 2.90 -4.66
C ALA A 156 -7.50 1.74 -4.80
N ALA A 157 -7.98 0.49 -4.73
CA ALA A 157 -7.16 -0.70 -4.96
C ALA A 157 -6.67 -0.76 -6.43
N CYS A 158 -7.55 -0.58 -7.41
CA CYS A 158 -7.15 -0.50 -8.83
C CYS A 158 -6.10 0.59 -9.06
N ARG A 159 -6.29 1.79 -8.48
CA ARG A 159 -5.34 2.90 -8.57
C ARG A 159 -3.98 2.54 -7.95
N ALA A 160 -3.96 1.81 -6.86
CA ALA A 160 -2.72 1.36 -6.25
C ALA A 160 -1.98 0.34 -7.12
N LEU A 161 -2.71 -0.55 -7.81
CA LEU A 161 -2.19 -1.69 -8.57
C LEU A 161 -1.76 -1.34 -9.99
N ILE A 162 -2.30 -0.29 -10.61
CA ILE A 162 -1.99 0.03 -12.01
C ILE A 162 -0.49 0.23 -12.25
N GLY A 163 0.03 -0.37 -13.32
CA GLY A 163 1.45 -0.37 -13.62
C GLY A 163 2.28 -1.29 -12.73
N ALA A 164 1.65 -2.31 -12.12
CA ALA A 164 2.25 -3.42 -11.40
C ALA A 164 3.39 -2.99 -10.45
N PRO A 165 3.11 -2.15 -9.42
CA PRO A 165 4.13 -1.81 -8.43
C PRO A 165 4.51 -3.05 -7.62
N GLU A 166 5.77 -3.16 -7.23
CA GLU A 166 6.30 -4.32 -6.53
C GLU A 166 5.89 -4.39 -5.05
N ILE A 167 5.44 -3.26 -4.48
CA ILE A 167 4.98 -3.18 -3.08
C ILE A 167 3.62 -2.48 -3.06
N ILE A 168 2.66 -3.11 -2.40
CA ILE A 168 1.37 -2.52 -2.06
C ILE A 168 1.32 -2.27 -0.55
N VAL A 169 1.00 -1.05 -0.15
CA VAL A 169 0.75 -0.65 1.23
C VAL A 169 -0.73 -0.33 1.38
N ALA A 170 -1.40 -0.96 2.33
CA ALA A 170 -2.81 -0.76 2.58
C ALA A 170 -3.05 -0.42 4.06
N ASP A 171 -3.46 0.82 4.33
CA ASP A 171 -3.70 1.34 5.68
C ASP A 171 -5.19 1.27 6.01
N GLU A 172 -5.58 0.27 6.81
CA GLU A 172 -6.95 -0.01 7.26
C GLU A 172 -8.03 0.08 6.16
N PRO A 173 -7.79 -0.47 4.96
CA PRO A 173 -8.67 -0.21 3.82
C PRO A 173 -10.06 -0.82 3.96
N THR A 174 -10.25 -1.79 4.88
CA THR A 174 -11.52 -2.51 5.09
C THR A 174 -12.31 -2.01 6.31
N SER A 175 -11.86 -0.97 7.00
CA SER A 175 -12.46 -0.50 8.26
C SER A 175 -13.94 -0.10 8.14
N SER A 176 -14.40 0.29 6.96
CA SER A 176 -15.76 0.74 6.67
C SER A 176 -16.67 -0.32 6.06
N LEU A 177 -16.22 -1.58 5.94
CA LEU A 177 -16.98 -2.69 5.36
C LEU A 177 -17.51 -3.64 6.44
N ASP A 178 -18.62 -4.32 6.13
CA ASP A 178 -19.09 -5.50 6.86
C ASP A 178 -18.17 -6.71 6.61
N PHE A 179 -18.30 -7.75 7.42
CA PHE A 179 -17.41 -8.91 7.43
C PHE A 179 -17.33 -9.60 6.05
N ASP A 180 -18.47 -9.97 5.45
CA ASP A 180 -18.52 -10.71 4.19
C ASP A 180 -17.87 -9.91 3.04
N ARG A 181 -18.07 -8.59 3.03
CA ARG A 181 -17.47 -7.72 2.03
C ARG A 181 -15.97 -7.52 2.22
N ARG A 182 -15.46 -7.63 3.46
CA ARG A 182 -14.01 -7.58 3.73
C ARG A 182 -13.30 -8.77 3.11
N GLU A 183 -13.79 -9.99 3.34
CA GLU A 183 -13.21 -11.21 2.76
C GLU A 183 -13.21 -11.16 1.24
N ALA A 184 -14.36 -10.87 0.62
CA ALA A 184 -14.47 -10.76 -0.84
C ALA A 184 -13.56 -9.69 -1.43
N PHE A 185 -13.37 -8.56 -0.75
CA PHE A 185 -12.40 -7.54 -1.19
C PHE A 185 -10.97 -8.03 -1.09
N LEU A 186 -10.60 -8.72 0.01
CA LEU A 186 -9.25 -9.24 0.20
C LEU A 186 -8.90 -10.30 -0.83
N GLU A 187 -9.82 -11.20 -1.17
CA GLU A 187 -9.61 -12.20 -2.22
C GLU A 187 -9.28 -11.55 -3.56
N LEU A 188 -10.03 -10.52 -3.95
CA LEU A 188 -9.76 -9.75 -5.17
C LEU A 188 -8.40 -9.03 -5.11
N LEU A 189 -8.10 -8.37 -3.99
CA LEU A 189 -6.81 -7.69 -3.81
C LEU A 189 -5.64 -8.68 -3.86
N PHE A 190 -5.77 -9.85 -3.23
CA PHE A 190 -4.73 -10.88 -3.23
C PHE A 190 -4.49 -11.44 -4.63
N ALA A 191 -5.56 -11.72 -5.39
CA ALA A 191 -5.45 -12.19 -6.76
C ALA A 191 -4.69 -11.18 -7.64
N GLU A 192 -4.97 -9.89 -7.50
CA GLU A 192 -4.26 -8.85 -8.25
C GLU A 192 -2.82 -8.65 -7.78
N CYS A 193 -2.54 -8.74 -6.48
CA CYS A 193 -1.17 -8.72 -5.96
C CYS A 193 -0.35 -9.90 -6.49
N GLU A 194 -0.93 -11.09 -6.56
CA GLU A 194 -0.29 -12.29 -7.11
C GLU A 194 0.01 -12.14 -8.61
N ARG A 195 -0.95 -11.65 -9.41
CA ARG A 195 -0.75 -11.36 -10.83
C ARG A 195 0.38 -10.34 -11.07
N ALA A 196 0.47 -9.33 -10.22
CA ALA A 196 1.50 -8.31 -10.28
C ALA A 196 2.85 -8.75 -9.68
N GLY A 197 2.92 -9.90 -9.01
CA GLY A 197 4.08 -10.31 -8.21
C GLY A 197 4.39 -9.36 -7.04
N ALA A 198 3.37 -8.65 -6.54
CA ALA A 198 3.53 -7.61 -5.54
C ALA A 198 3.59 -8.17 -4.11
N THR A 199 4.41 -7.53 -3.28
CA THR A 199 4.43 -7.74 -1.83
C THR A 199 3.38 -6.83 -1.19
N LEU A 200 2.49 -7.38 -0.38
CA LEU A 200 1.43 -6.63 0.30
C LEU A 200 1.77 -6.43 1.78
N VAL A 201 1.75 -5.18 2.23
CA VAL A 201 1.74 -4.80 3.65
C VAL A 201 0.35 -4.24 3.99
N PHE A 202 -0.44 -5.02 4.69
CA PHE A 202 -1.81 -4.70 5.03
C PHE A 202 -1.92 -4.42 6.53
N VAL A 203 -2.41 -3.24 6.87
CA VAL A 203 -2.64 -2.84 8.26
C VAL A 203 -4.12 -2.93 8.59
N SER A 204 -4.43 -3.60 9.70
CA SER A 204 -5.77 -3.59 10.27
C SER A 204 -5.71 -3.79 11.79
N HIS A 205 -6.76 -3.34 12.46
CA HIS A 205 -7.03 -3.67 13.86
C HIS A 205 -7.93 -4.90 14.01
N ASP A 206 -8.54 -5.36 12.92
CA ASP A 206 -9.44 -6.52 12.88
C ASP A 206 -8.65 -7.82 12.68
N ARG A 207 -8.36 -8.52 13.77
CA ARG A 207 -7.59 -9.75 13.76
C ARG A 207 -8.32 -10.96 13.15
N THR A 208 -9.61 -10.87 12.88
CA THR A 208 -10.35 -11.96 12.23
C THR A 208 -9.82 -12.25 10.82
N LEU A 209 -9.20 -11.27 10.18
CA LEU A 209 -8.60 -11.37 8.85
C LEU A 209 -7.19 -12.01 8.85
N GLU A 210 -6.57 -12.21 10.02
CA GLU A 210 -5.18 -12.65 10.17
C GLU A 210 -4.89 -13.96 9.42
N SER A 211 -5.82 -14.92 9.49
CA SER A 211 -5.68 -16.25 8.87
C SER A 211 -5.60 -16.24 7.33
N MET A 212 -6.00 -15.15 6.69
CA MET A 212 -5.94 -14.98 5.23
C MET A 212 -4.54 -14.59 4.72
N PHE A 213 -3.62 -14.21 5.61
CA PHE A 213 -2.30 -13.70 5.26
C PHE A 213 -1.21 -14.74 5.47
N SER A 214 -0.14 -14.67 4.67
CA SER A 214 0.98 -15.61 4.76
C SER A 214 1.95 -15.27 5.91
N ARG A 215 1.90 -14.05 6.44
CA ARG A 215 2.73 -13.59 7.55
C ARG A 215 1.98 -12.57 8.41
N THR A 216 2.02 -12.78 9.72
CA THR A 216 1.46 -11.85 10.70
C THR A 216 2.58 -11.17 11.49
N ILE A 217 2.43 -9.86 11.72
CA ILE A 217 3.38 -9.01 12.44
C ILE A 217 2.63 -8.20 13.48
N SER A 218 2.94 -8.43 14.75
CA SER A 218 2.51 -7.57 15.83
C SER A 218 3.47 -6.38 15.95
N LEU A 219 2.95 -5.16 15.81
CA LEU A 219 3.82 -3.98 15.96
C LEU A 219 4.35 -3.83 17.39
N LEU A 220 3.61 -4.33 18.40
CA LEU A 220 4.09 -4.32 19.79
C LEU A 220 5.32 -5.21 19.99
N ASP A 221 5.44 -6.30 19.22
CA ASP A 221 6.54 -7.25 19.37
C ASP A 221 7.82 -6.74 18.72
N ILE A 222 7.70 -5.91 17.67
CA ILE A 222 8.86 -5.40 16.93
C ILE A 222 9.22 -3.95 17.25
N ASN A 223 8.31 -3.16 17.83
CA ASN A 223 8.55 -1.75 18.19
C ASN A 223 8.83 -1.60 19.69
N ARG A 224 10.05 -1.19 20.03
CA ARG A 224 10.53 -1.06 21.42
C ARG A 224 10.08 0.22 22.11
N THR A 225 9.34 1.10 21.44
CA THR A 225 8.80 2.28 22.10
C THR A 225 7.76 1.83 23.12
N ALA A 226 8.02 2.12 24.40
CA ALA A 226 7.08 1.80 25.48
C ALA A 226 5.77 2.58 25.29
N PHE A 227 4.66 1.92 25.52
CA PHE A 227 3.33 2.49 25.75
C PHE A 227 3.09 2.65 27.22
#